data_a1958dc35df80b91a6395038b16b4f72
#
_entry.id   a1958dc35df80b91a6395038b16b4f72
#
_cell.length_a   1.000
_cell.length_b   1.000
_cell.length_c   1.000
_cell.angle_alpha   90.00
_cell.angle_beta   90.00
_cell.angle_gamma   90.00
#
_symmetry.space_group_name_H-M   'P 1'
#
loop_
_entity.id
_entity.type
_entity.pdbx_description
1 polymer ?
#
loop_
_entity_poly.entity_id
_entity_poly.type
_entity_poly.pdbx_seq_one_letter_code
_entity_poly.pdbx_strand_id
1 'polypeptide(L)'
;MDGINTLRYSDLFLAMYFDGGKSCLHRNHSHVLVYVYSGEMVIDEKGQITRLHKGECAFIRKDFSVQMTKQAWNGEQFNAIFLMFTMKFLRDFYSKLDRNTLPKDAKRDQVSLYKLPSNRPDIVSLFESMTPYFNSKIQPTDELLQLKMVEGVYVLLNTDKNLY
;
A
#
# COMPACT_ATOMS: atom_id res chain seq x y z
N MET A 1 -24.73 -4.36 -12.03
CA MET A 1 -24.26 -4.42 -10.65
C MET A 1 -22.76 -4.26 -10.65
N ASP A 2 -22.31 -3.26 -9.97
CA ASP A 2 -20.88 -2.96 -9.93
C ASP A 2 -20.19 -4.04 -9.14
N GLY A 3 -19.51 -4.94 -9.78
CA GLY A 3 -18.84 -6.05 -9.13
C GLY A 3 -17.65 -5.66 -8.28
N ILE A 4 -17.74 -4.51 -7.56
CA ILE A 4 -16.69 -4.06 -6.67
C ILE A 4 -16.81 -4.81 -5.36
N ASN A 5 -15.81 -5.60 -5.05
CA ASN A 5 -15.71 -6.33 -3.80
C ASN A 5 -14.59 -5.72 -2.96
N THR A 6 -14.90 -5.42 -1.73
CA THR A 6 -13.92 -4.89 -0.79
C THR A 6 -13.94 -5.71 0.49
N LEU A 7 -12.76 -5.97 1.03
CA LEU A 7 -12.56 -6.59 2.33
C LEU A 7 -11.74 -5.62 3.17
N ARG A 8 -12.27 -5.23 4.31
CA ARG A 8 -11.58 -4.31 5.21
C ARG A 8 -11.42 -4.98 6.57
N TYR A 9 -10.19 -5.00 7.05
CA TYR A 9 -9.87 -5.51 8.37
C TYR A 9 -9.23 -4.39 9.17
N SER A 10 -9.87 -4.02 10.30
CA SER A 10 -9.44 -2.88 11.09
C SER A 10 -9.38 -1.61 10.19
N ASP A 11 -8.66 -0.59 10.61
CA ASP A 11 -8.40 0.61 9.80
C ASP A 11 -7.08 0.49 9.02
N LEU A 12 -6.48 -0.70 9.01
CA LEU A 12 -5.13 -0.91 8.49
C LEU A 12 -5.09 -1.62 7.16
N PHE A 13 -6.09 -2.43 6.83
CA PHE A 13 -6.05 -3.31 5.66
C PHE A 13 -7.31 -3.14 4.81
N LEU A 14 -7.12 -2.95 3.53
CA LEU A 14 -8.19 -2.91 2.55
C LEU A 14 -7.79 -3.72 1.32
N ALA A 15 -8.55 -4.76 1.00
CA ALA A 15 -8.42 -5.46 -0.26
C ALA A 15 -9.56 -5.04 -1.19
N MET A 16 -9.24 -4.87 -2.46
CA MET A 16 -10.22 -4.45 -3.46
C MET A 16 -10.03 -5.26 -4.73
N TYR A 17 -11.13 -5.79 -5.26
CA TYR A 17 -11.10 -6.51 -6.54
C TYR A 17 -12.42 -6.31 -7.28
N PHE A 18 -12.34 -6.08 -8.60
CA PHE A 18 -13.51 -5.89 -9.44
C PHE A 18 -13.13 -5.94 -10.92
N ASP A 19 -14.14 -6.19 -11.76
CA ASP A 19 -14.06 -6.02 -13.20
C ASP A 19 -14.49 -4.61 -13.57
N GLY A 20 -14.04 -4.11 -14.73
CA GLY A 20 -14.38 -2.79 -15.20
C GLY A 20 -13.38 -1.74 -14.75
N GLY A 21 -13.86 -0.53 -14.55
CA GLY A 21 -13.02 0.59 -14.17
C GLY A 21 -13.70 1.55 -13.23
N LYS A 22 -12.94 2.16 -12.36
CA LYS A 22 -13.41 3.19 -11.43
C LYS A 22 -12.34 4.25 -11.26
N SER A 23 -12.75 5.51 -11.38
CA SER A 23 -11.86 6.64 -11.19
C SER A 23 -12.43 7.56 -10.11
N CYS A 24 -11.58 7.98 -9.18
CA CYS A 24 -11.99 8.90 -8.12
C CYS A 24 -10.80 9.66 -7.57
N LEU A 25 -11.09 10.84 -7.01
CA LEU A 25 -10.11 11.64 -6.32
C LEU A 25 -9.98 11.12 -4.89
N HIS A 26 -8.75 10.83 -4.49
CA HIS A 26 -8.44 10.37 -3.15
C HIS A 26 -7.57 11.37 -2.42
N ARG A 27 -7.97 11.68 -1.20
CA ARG A 27 -7.10 12.38 -0.25
C ARG A 27 -7.00 11.51 0.99
N ASN A 28 -5.85 10.90 1.16
CA ASN A 28 -5.64 9.95 2.25
C ASN A 28 -5.25 10.67 3.53
N HIS A 29 -5.88 10.30 4.65
CA HIS A 29 -5.50 10.77 5.98
C HIS A 29 -4.40 9.91 6.62
N SER A 30 -4.03 8.85 5.95
CA SER A 30 -2.96 7.94 6.36
C SER A 30 -2.00 7.74 5.21
N HIS A 31 -0.75 7.39 5.53
CA HIS A 31 0.15 6.90 4.49
C HIS A 31 -0.36 5.55 3.99
N VAL A 32 -0.21 5.29 2.70
CA VAL A 32 -0.74 4.08 2.07
C VAL A 32 0.36 3.38 1.29
N LEU A 33 0.47 2.08 1.49
CA LEU A 33 1.29 1.21 0.66
C LEU A 33 0.34 0.33 -0.15
N VAL A 34 0.38 0.46 -1.47
CA VAL A 34 -0.50 -0.29 -2.36
C VAL A 34 0.30 -1.28 -3.20
N TYR A 35 -0.21 -2.50 -3.32
CA TYR A 35 0.36 -3.56 -4.14
C TYR A 35 -0.71 -4.09 -5.08
N VAL A 36 -0.40 -4.15 -6.38
CA VAL A 36 -1.33 -4.61 -7.40
C VAL A 36 -1.05 -6.07 -7.73
N TYR A 37 -2.06 -6.92 -7.57
CA TYR A 37 -1.97 -8.34 -7.92
C TYR A 37 -2.34 -8.60 -9.37
N SER A 38 -3.26 -7.79 -9.92
CA SER A 38 -3.68 -7.88 -11.32
C SER A 38 -4.40 -6.59 -11.72
N GLY A 39 -4.59 -6.41 -13.03
CA GLY A 39 -5.20 -5.19 -13.55
C GLY A 39 -4.23 -4.02 -13.60
N GLU A 40 -4.77 -2.82 -13.63
CA GLU A 40 -3.99 -1.58 -13.70
C GLU A 40 -4.52 -0.56 -12.72
N MET A 41 -3.60 0.12 -12.03
CA MET A 41 -3.92 1.29 -11.25
C MET A 41 -3.13 2.48 -11.81
N VAL A 42 -3.86 3.53 -12.17
CA VAL A 42 -3.25 4.76 -12.67
C VAL A 42 -3.41 5.83 -11.60
N ILE A 43 -2.31 6.43 -11.20
CA ILE A 43 -2.29 7.49 -10.19
C ILE A 43 -1.85 8.77 -10.89
N ASP A 44 -2.73 9.75 -10.91
CA ASP A 44 -2.47 11.07 -11.49
C ASP A 44 -2.36 12.10 -10.38
N GLU A 45 -1.19 12.69 -10.23
CA GLU A 45 -0.95 13.79 -9.32
C GLU A 45 -0.54 15.00 -10.14
N LYS A 46 -1.48 15.91 -10.34
CA LYS A 46 -1.25 17.18 -11.04
C LYS A 46 -0.54 16.99 -12.40
N GLY A 47 -0.98 15.99 -13.15
CA GLY A 47 -0.44 15.69 -14.47
C GLY A 47 0.71 14.70 -14.48
N GLN A 48 1.31 14.38 -13.34
CA GLN A 48 2.29 13.30 -13.25
C GLN A 48 1.57 11.98 -13.10
N ILE A 49 1.79 11.07 -14.04
CA ILE A 49 1.08 9.79 -14.10
C ILE A 49 2.02 8.66 -13.71
N THR A 50 1.58 7.86 -12.74
CA THR A 50 2.24 6.64 -12.33
C THR A 50 1.30 5.47 -12.58
N ARG A 51 1.79 4.42 -13.24
CA ARG A 51 1.00 3.22 -13.53
C ARG A 51 1.56 2.04 -12.75
N LEU A 52 0.65 1.28 -12.14
CA LEU A 52 1.00 0.07 -11.40
C LEU A 52 0.32 -1.12 -12.06
N HIS A 53 1.09 -2.15 -12.34
CA HIS A 53 0.63 -3.42 -12.86
C HIS A 53 0.99 -4.55 -11.89
N LYS A 54 0.72 -5.77 -12.30
CA LYS A 54 0.96 -6.97 -11.49
C LYS A 54 2.36 -6.99 -10.87
N GLY A 55 2.41 -7.13 -9.56
CA GLY A 55 3.66 -7.20 -8.80
C GLY A 55 4.30 -5.86 -8.50
N GLU A 56 3.65 -4.77 -8.88
CA GLU A 56 4.17 -3.42 -8.62
C GLU A 56 3.53 -2.79 -7.41
N CYS A 57 4.27 -1.91 -6.77
CA CYS A 57 3.94 -1.37 -5.46
C CYS A 57 4.29 0.12 -5.41
N ALA A 58 3.45 0.90 -4.72
CA ALA A 58 3.71 2.32 -4.52
C ALA A 58 3.39 2.72 -3.08
N PHE A 59 4.13 3.70 -2.59
CA PHE A 59 3.90 4.34 -1.31
C PHE A 59 3.37 5.74 -1.54
N ILE A 60 2.21 6.06 -0.95
CA ILE A 60 1.53 7.34 -1.11
C ILE A 60 1.47 8.01 0.26
N ARG A 61 2.02 9.20 0.35
CA ARG A 61 2.01 9.95 1.61
C ARG A 61 0.63 10.54 1.88
N LYS A 62 0.30 10.68 3.16
CA LYS A 62 -0.95 11.30 3.58
C LYS A 62 -1.02 12.77 3.16
N ASP A 63 -2.23 13.28 3.13
CA ASP A 63 -2.56 14.69 2.87
C ASP A 63 -2.28 15.16 1.44
N PHE A 64 -1.93 14.25 0.54
CA PHE A 64 -1.85 14.56 -0.89
C PHE A 64 -3.08 14.03 -1.60
N SER A 65 -3.65 14.86 -2.46
CA SER A 65 -4.78 14.47 -3.29
C SER A 65 -4.28 13.90 -4.60
N VAL A 66 -4.73 12.71 -4.94
CA VAL A 66 -4.37 12.03 -6.18
C VAL A 66 -5.63 11.48 -6.85
N GLN A 67 -5.67 11.53 -8.18
CA GLN A 67 -6.71 10.88 -8.96
C GLN A 67 -6.28 9.44 -9.21
N MET A 68 -7.08 8.50 -8.73
CA MET A 68 -6.80 7.07 -8.92
C MET A 68 -7.81 6.46 -9.87
N THR A 69 -7.31 5.79 -10.90
CA THR A 69 -8.12 4.97 -11.79
C THR A 69 -7.71 3.52 -11.60
N LYS A 70 -8.68 2.69 -11.24
CA LYS A 70 -8.50 1.26 -11.01
C LYS A 70 -9.31 0.53 -12.07
N GLN A 71 -8.68 -0.35 -12.83
CA GLN A 71 -9.34 -0.95 -13.99
C GLN A 71 -8.78 -2.32 -14.32
N ALA A 72 -9.62 -3.11 -14.98
CA ALA A 72 -9.15 -4.35 -15.59
C ALA A 72 -8.11 -4.01 -16.66
N TRP A 73 -7.13 -4.88 -16.82
CA TRP A 73 -6.05 -4.65 -17.77
C TRP A 73 -5.47 -6.00 -18.19
N ASN A 74 -5.13 -6.09 -19.47
CA ASN A 74 -4.50 -7.29 -20.05
C ASN A 74 -5.31 -8.57 -19.79
N GLY A 75 -6.66 -8.48 -19.83
CA GLY A 75 -7.54 -9.61 -19.63
C GLY A 75 -7.78 -10.01 -18.19
N GLU A 76 -7.21 -9.28 -17.23
CA GLU A 76 -7.36 -9.58 -15.81
C GLU A 76 -8.11 -8.48 -15.08
N GLN A 77 -8.97 -8.86 -14.13
CA GLN A 77 -9.65 -7.89 -13.28
C GLN A 77 -8.67 -7.16 -12.36
N PHE A 78 -9.09 -6.01 -11.87
CA PHE A 78 -8.29 -5.27 -10.87
C PHE A 78 -8.34 -6.00 -9.52
N ASN A 79 -7.16 -6.17 -8.92
CA ASN A 79 -7.02 -6.76 -7.59
C ASN A 79 -5.80 -6.15 -6.90
N ALA A 80 -6.02 -5.56 -5.74
CA ALA A 80 -4.95 -4.88 -5.01
C ALA A 80 -5.19 -4.92 -3.50
N ILE A 81 -4.12 -4.78 -2.75
CA ILE A 81 -4.16 -4.58 -1.30
C ILE A 81 -3.60 -3.18 -0.99
N PHE A 82 -4.31 -2.49 -0.10
CA PHE A 82 -3.91 -1.19 0.45
C PHE A 82 -3.63 -1.37 1.93
N LEU A 83 -2.40 -1.11 2.34
CA LEU A 83 -2.02 -1.06 3.75
C LEU A 83 -2.01 0.39 4.20
N MET A 84 -2.81 0.71 5.20
CA MET A 84 -2.98 2.08 5.66
C MET A 84 -2.25 2.28 6.98
N PHE A 85 -1.17 3.08 6.96
CA PHE A 85 -0.37 3.38 8.13
C PHE A 85 -0.96 4.59 8.84
N THR A 86 -1.87 4.32 9.78
CA THR A 86 -2.51 5.37 10.57
C THR A 86 -1.50 6.07 11.47
N MET A 87 -1.81 7.30 11.88
CA MET A 87 -0.92 8.03 12.79
C MET A 87 -0.82 7.31 14.14
N LYS A 88 -1.88 6.66 14.59
CA LYS A 88 -1.86 5.86 15.80
C LYS A 88 -0.87 4.70 15.68
N PHE A 89 -0.94 3.96 14.57
CA PHE A 89 -0.02 2.85 14.33
C PHE A 89 1.42 3.33 14.30
N LEU A 90 1.70 4.42 13.59
CA LEU A 90 3.06 4.94 13.46
C LEU A 90 3.62 5.44 14.79
N ARG A 91 2.80 6.11 15.60
CA ARG A 91 3.24 6.54 16.94
C ARG A 91 3.61 5.34 17.81
N ASP A 92 2.77 4.30 17.80
CA ASP A 92 3.04 3.09 18.56
C ASP A 92 4.31 2.40 18.06
N PHE A 93 4.49 2.33 16.74
CA PHE A 93 5.69 1.74 16.14
C PHE A 93 6.95 2.49 16.59
N TYR A 94 6.99 3.81 16.39
CA TYR A 94 8.18 4.60 16.70
C TYR A 94 8.46 4.69 18.19
N SER A 95 7.45 4.57 19.05
CA SER A 95 7.65 4.58 20.49
C SER A 95 8.38 3.33 20.99
N LYS A 96 8.28 2.22 20.25
CA LYS A 96 8.91 0.94 20.60
C LYS A 96 10.22 0.72 19.85
N LEU A 97 10.54 1.57 18.90
CA LEU A 97 11.72 1.40 18.06
C LEU A 97 12.96 1.89 18.81
N ASP A 98 14.03 1.10 18.72
CA ASP A 98 15.33 1.54 19.23
C ASP A 98 15.84 2.69 18.35
N ARG A 99 16.05 3.84 18.98
CA ARG A 99 16.51 5.05 18.28
C ARG A 99 17.86 4.86 17.58
N ASN A 100 18.65 3.91 18.04
CA ASN A 100 19.94 3.61 17.40
C ASN A 100 19.78 2.92 16.04
N THR A 101 18.62 2.35 15.75
CA THR A 101 18.32 1.73 14.46
C THR A 101 17.74 2.70 13.45
N LEU A 102 17.39 3.92 13.85
CA LEU A 102 16.84 4.92 12.95
C LEU A 102 17.93 5.47 12.03
N PRO A 103 17.60 5.75 10.77
CA PRO A 103 18.55 6.38 9.85
C PRO A 103 18.89 7.81 10.33
N LYS A 104 20.13 8.00 10.79
CA LYS A 104 20.56 9.31 11.34
C LYS A 104 20.76 10.38 10.26
N ASP A 105 21.02 9.94 9.05
CA ASP A 105 21.28 10.82 7.91
C ASP A 105 20.10 10.91 6.94
N ALA A 106 18.94 10.41 7.35
CA ALA A 106 17.73 10.50 6.55
C ALA A 106 17.27 11.96 6.44
N LYS A 107 16.96 12.37 5.22
CA LYS A 107 16.41 13.70 4.95
C LYS A 107 14.93 13.57 4.66
N ARG A 108 14.13 14.47 5.24
CA ARG A 108 12.70 14.48 4.97
C ARG A 108 12.47 14.85 3.50
N ASP A 109 11.86 13.95 2.78
CA ASP A 109 11.56 14.13 1.39
C ASP A 109 10.17 14.77 1.25
N GLN A 110 10.00 15.58 0.20
CA GLN A 110 8.73 16.23 -0.11
C GLN A 110 7.92 15.46 -1.17
N VAL A 111 8.41 14.30 -1.59
CA VAL A 111 7.72 13.51 -2.61
C VAL A 111 6.47 12.88 -2.03
N SER A 112 5.35 13.06 -2.73
CA SER A 112 4.03 12.56 -2.32
C SER A 112 3.81 11.10 -2.69
N LEU A 113 4.48 10.62 -3.73
CA LEU A 113 4.28 9.29 -4.28
C LEU A 113 5.63 8.68 -4.66
N TYR A 114 5.84 7.44 -4.19
CA TYR A 114 7.00 6.64 -4.56
C TYR A 114 6.54 5.36 -5.22
N LYS A 115 6.93 5.15 -6.48
CA LYS A 115 6.83 3.83 -7.08
C LYS A 115 8.05 3.03 -6.64
N LEU A 116 7.82 1.96 -5.88
CA LEU A 116 8.92 1.15 -5.36
C LEU A 116 9.55 0.31 -6.47
N PRO A 117 10.83 -0.07 -6.33
CA PRO A 117 11.46 -0.95 -7.31
C PRO A 117 10.68 -2.25 -7.46
N SER A 118 10.45 -2.68 -8.69
CA SER A 118 9.79 -3.95 -8.97
C SER A 118 10.73 -5.13 -8.66
N ASN A 119 10.14 -6.30 -8.47
CA ASN A 119 10.87 -7.56 -8.28
C ASN A 119 11.73 -7.63 -7.01
N ARG A 120 11.38 -6.88 -5.98
CA ARG A 120 12.04 -7.01 -4.69
C ARG A 120 11.43 -8.19 -3.92
N PRO A 121 12.23 -9.19 -3.55
CA PRO A 121 11.71 -10.38 -2.86
C PRO A 121 11.02 -10.06 -1.53
N ASP A 122 11.50 -9.07 -0.78
CA ASP A 122 10.92 -8.69 0.50
C ASP A 122 9.51 -8.10 0.34
N ILE A 123 9.30 -7.28 -0.68
CA ILE A 123 7.97 -6.71 -0.99
C ILE A 123 7.03 -7.80 -1.46
N VAL A 124 7.47 -8.62 -2.40
CA VAL A 124 6.66 -9.72 -2.94
C VAL A 124 6.26 -10.69 -1.83
N SER A 125 7.22 -11.08 -0.99
CA SER A 125 6.98 -11.99 0.13
C SER A 125 5.94 -11.45 1.10
N LEU A 126 6.03 -10.17 1.45
CA LEU A 126 5.05 -9.52 2.33
C LEU A 126 3.63 -9.66 1.78
N PHE A 127 3.42 -9.25 0.53
CA PHE A 127 2.09 -9.21 -0.05
C PHE A 127 1.56 -10.59 -0.42
N GLU A 128 2.42 -11.50 -0.88
CA GLU A 128 2.00 -12.88 -1.14
C GLU A 128 1.55 -13.57 0.14
N SER A 129 2.15 -13.26 1.27
CA SER A 129 1.75 -13.84 2.55
C SER A 129 0.36 -13.38 3.01
N MET A 130 -0.16 -12.32 2.42
CA MET A 130 -1.49 -11.79 2.76
C MET A 130 -2.61 -12.25 1.81
N THR A 131 -2.28 -13.02 0.77
CA THR A 131 -3.30 -13.51 -0.17
C THR A 131 -4.40 -14.34 0.50
N PRO A 132 -4.13 -15.17 1.54
CA PRO A 132 -5.19 -15.91 2.20
C PRO A 132 -6.27 -15.02 2.82
N TYR A 133 -5.95 -13.77 3.15
CA TYR A 133 -6.90 -12.86 3.80
C TYR A 133 -8.06 -12.48 2.88
N PHE A 134 -7.87 -12.53 1.56
CA PHE A 134 -8.96 -12.28 0.62
C PHE A 134 -9.32 -13.50 -0.24
N ASN A 135 -8.35 -14.33 -0.63
CA ASN A 135 -8.62 -15.50 -1.45
C ASN A 135 -9.37 -16.60 -0.67
N SER A 136 -8.97 -16.83 0.56
CA SER A 136 -9.55 -17.87 1.42
C SER A 136 -10.53 -17.30 2.43
N LYS A 137 -10.75 -15.99 2.44
CA LYS A 137 -11.61 -15.28 3.38
C LYS A 137 -11.23 -15.54 4.85
N ILE A 138 -9.95 -15.80 5.08
CA ILE A 138 -9.43 -15.96 6.44
C ILE A 138 -9.18 -14.57 7.01
N GLN A 139 -9.93 -14.22 8.06
CA GLN A 139 -9.76 -12.93 8.70
C GLN A 139 -8.53 -12.97 9.61
N PRO A 140 -7.55 -12.09 9.41
CA PRO A 140 -6.40 -12.03 10.30
C PRO A 140 -6.80 -11.48 11.68
N THR A 141 -6.11 -11.93 12.74
CA THR A 141 -6.25 -11.28 14.04
C THR A 141 -5.63 -9.89 13.98
N ASP A 142 -6.05 -9.01 14.90
CA ASP A 142 -5.47 -7.67 14.97
C ASP A 142 -3.96 -7.74 15.22
N GLU A 143 -3.52 -8.66 16.05
CA GLU A 143 -2.10 -8.85 16.38
C GLU A 143 -1.31 -9.28 15.15
N LEU A 144 -1.83 -10.22 14.35
CA LEU A 144 -1.17 -10.65 13.13
C LEU A 144 -1.11 -9.51 12.12
N LEU A 145 -2.21 -8.78 11.96
CA LEU A 145 -2.23 -7.64 11.04
C LEU A 145 -1.23 -6.57 11.45
N GLN A 146 -1.12 -6.28 12.75
CA GLN A 146 -0.12 -5.35 13.27
C GLN A 146 1.30 -5.81 12.92
N LEU A 147 1.60 -7.11 13.03
CA LEU A 147 2.91 -7.64 12.66
C LEU A 147 3.18 -7.45 11.16
N LYS A 148 2.18 -7.66 10.32
CA LYS A 148 2.32 -7.42 8.87
C LYS A 148 2.58 -5.95 8.56
N MET A 149 1.93 -5.05 9.27
CA MET A 149 2.15 -3.62 9.13
C MET A 149 3.55 -3.22 9.56
N VAL A 150 4.07 -3.82 10.64
CA VAL A 150 5.45 -3.60 11.10
C VAL A 150 6.43 -4.09 10.03
N GLU A 151 6.21 -5.26 9.46
CA GLU A 151 7.02 -5.76 8.35
C GLU A 151 7.02 -4.76 7.19
N GLY A 152 5.85 -4.20 6.86
CA GLY A 152 5.73 -3.19 5.81
C GLY A 152 6.58 -1.95 6.06
N VAL A 153 6.62 -1.46 7.29
CA VAL A 153 7.47 -0.30 7.63
C VAL A 153 8.93 -0.63 7.41
N TYR A 154 9.40 -1.80 7.88
CA TYR A 154 10.79 -2.19 7.69
C TYR A 154 11.15 -2.37 6.22
N VAL A 155 10.24 -2.91 5.41
CA VAL A 155 10.44 -3.03 3.97
C VAL A 155 10.62 -1.64 3.33
N LEU A 156 9.80 -0.67 3.73
CA LEU A 156 9.92 0.70 3.23
C LEU A 156 11.25 1.32 3.63
N LEU A 157 11.64 1.20 4.88
CA LEU A 157 12.91 1.77 5.38
C LEU A 157 14.12 1.11 4.69
N ASN A 158 14.04 -0.18 4.40
CA ASN A 158 15.09 -0.89 3.67
C ASN A 158 15.17 -0.47 2.21
N THR A 159 14.07 0.01 1.64
CA THR A 159 14.02 0.47 0.26
C THR A 159 14.66 1.85 0.13
N ASP A 160 14.28 2.77 1.00
CA ASP A 160 14.83 4.12 1.03
C ASP A 160 14.69 4.69 2.45
N LYS A 161 15.82 5.02 3.06
CA LYS A 161 15.83 5.61 4.40
C LYS A 161 15.06 6.93 4.49
N ASN A 162 14.91 7.63 3.39
CA ASN A 162 14.19 8.90 3.35
C ASN A 162 12.66 8.72 3.39
N LEU A 163 12.18 7.49 3.31
CA LEU A 163 10.76 7.17 3.54
C LEU A 163 10.41 7.18 5.04
N TYR A 164 11.41 7.24 5.88
CA TYR A 164 11.28 7.38 7.32
C TYR A 164 10.46 8.62 7.73
#